data_1523a6d1b4497bc80778fa1f1bbf813c
#
_entry.id   1523a6d1b4497bc80778fa1f1bbf813c
#
_cell.length_a   1.000
_cell.length_b   1.000
_cell.length_c   1.000
_cell.angle_alpha   90.00
_cell.angle_beta   90.00
_cell.angle_gamma   90.00
#
_symmetry.space_group_name_H-M   'P 1'
#
loop_
_entity.id
_entity.type
_entity.pdbx_description
1 polymer ?
#
loop_
_entity_poly.entity_id
_entity_poly.type
_entity_poly.pdbx_seq_one_letter_code
_entity_poly.pdbx_strand_id
1 'polypeptide(L)'
;MYSLRLGNPEDGLKCIHFVCIFSRSLFNKYKTMSGIKVIITGATGMVGEGVLFECLQNAEVSEVLIVNRRHYEWQHPKLRELIVPDFFQLDKHAEQVSGYDACFFCAGISSVGMKEDKFRHITYDTTLAFARSLLTVNSSMVFTYVSGRSTDSTEKGRVMWARVKGKTENDLAALPFKAEYNFRPGAMLPFPDQKNWKAVYKWIVKIIRVLLPKSVLTMEQMGKAMIHAVTKGYAKNILEIGDIRELAEA
;
A
#
# COMPACT_ATOMS: atom_id res chain seq x y z
N MET A 1 52.35 20.35 -49.68
CA MET A 1 52.88 20.90 -48.43
C MET A 1 51.75 21.47 -47.63
N TYR A 2 51.07 20.67 -46.80
CA TYR A 2 49.96 21.09 -45.95
C TYR A 2 50.44 21.14 -44.51
N SER A 3 50.45 22.33 -43.92
CA SER A 3 50.80 22.62 -42.55
C SER A 3 49.60 22.34 -41.66
N LEU A 4 49.71 21.35 -40.74
CA LEU A 4 48.80 21.11 -39.65
C LEU A 4 49.06 22.12 -38.52
N ARG A 5 48.12 23.04 -38.28
CA ARG A 5 48.12 23.88 -37.07
C ARG A 5 47.64 23.03 -35.92
N LEU A 6 48.48 22.85 -34.93
CA LEU A 6 48.13 22.30 -33.62
C LEU A 6 47.29 23.33 -32.86
N GLY A 7 46.10 22.92 -32.44
CA GLY A 7 45.22 23.75 -31.61
C GLY A 7 45.77 23.93 -30.19
N ASN A 8 45.43 25.02 -29.54
CA ASN A 8 45.91 25.51 -28.25
C ASN A 8 45.56 24.55 -27.11
N PRO A 9 46.44 24.27 -26.14
CA PRO A 9 46.20 23.34 -25.02
C PRO A 9 45.07 23.74 -24.10
N GLU A 10 44.61 25.00 -24.12
CA GLU A 10 43.53 25.49 -23.25
C GLU A 10 42.12 25.03 -23.66
N ASP A 11 41.93 24.61 -24.91
CA ASP A 11 40.61 24.14 -25.37
C ASP A 11 40.29 22.71 -24.86
N GLY A 12 41.32 21.90 -24.56
CA GLY A 12 41.18 20.57 -24.00
C GLY A 12 40.68 20.57 -22.55
N LEU A 13 41.05 21.56 -21.75
CA LEU A 13 40.63 21.65 -20.34
C LEU A 13 39.18 22.09 -20.20
N LYS A 14 38.68 22.94 -21.10
CA LYS A 14 37.26 23.36 -21.08
C LYS A 14 36.30 22.22 -21.45
N CYS A 15 36.71 21.35 -22.38
CA CYS A 15 35.91 20.20 -22.79
C CYS A 15 35.79 19.15 -21.67
N ILE A 16 36.88 18.90 -20.91
CA ILE A 16 36.90 17.95 -19.77
C ILE A 16 36.04 18.49 -18.62
N HIS A 17 36.04 19.81 -18.38
CA HIS A 17 35.21 20.41 -17.33
C HIS A 17 33.71 20.38 -17.68
N PHE A 18 33.35 20.55 -18.95
CA PHE A 18 31.97 20.49 -19.42
C PHE A 18 31.42 19.06 -19.37
N VAL A 19 32.23 18.05 -19.74
CA VAL A 19 31.82 16.63 -19.65
C VAL A 19 31.69 16.17 -18.19
N CYS A 20 32.55 16.64 -17.27
CA CYS A 20 32.40 16.35 -15.84
C CYS A 20 31.18 17.00 -15.20
N ILE A 21 30.80 18.22 -15.58
CA ILE A 21 29.61 18.90 -15.05
C ILE A 21 28.34 18.24 -15.59
N PHE A 22 28.33 17.84 -16.86
CA PHE A 22 27.21 17.14 -17.47
C PHE A 22 27.04 15.73 -16.90
N SER A 23 28.14 15.02 -16.63
CA SER A 23 28.14 13.70 -15.96
C SER A 23 27.63 13.82 -14.52
N ARG A 24 28.06 14.84 -13.74
CA ARG A 24 27.55 15.07 -12.38
C ARG A 24 26.07 15.47 -12.36
N SER A 25 25.59 16.25 -13.35
CA SER A 25 24.18 16.60 -13.48
C SER A 25 23.32 15.40 -13.85
N LEU A 26 23.80 14.50 -14.71
CA LEU A 26 23.14 13.23 -15.02
C LEU A 26 23.20 12.24 -13.84
N PHE A 27 24.33 12.15 -13.13
CA PHE A 27 24.46 11.30 -11.95
C PHE A 27 23.57 11.76 -10.79
N ASN A 28 23.33 13.07 -10.65
CA ASN A 28 22.38 13.60 -9.65
C ASN A 28 20.91 13.40 -10.04
N LYS A 29 20.61 13.14 -11.31
CA LYS A 29 19.25 12.81 -11.80
C LYS A 29 18.92 11.32 -11.61
N TYR A 30 19.94 10.48 -11.40
CA TYR A 30 19.84 9.09 -10.96
C TYR A 30 20.20 8.94 -9.46
N LYS A 31 19.90 9.96 -8.65
CA LYS A 31 19.81 9.75 -7.22
C LYS A 31 18.76 8.66 -7.05
N THR A 32 19.19 7.44 -6.72
CA THR A 32 18.35 6.28 -6.46
C THR A 32 17.13 6.78 -5.70
N MET A 33 15.94 6.59 -6.28
CA MET A 33 14.70 6.97 -5.62
C MET A 33 14.66 6.19 -4.32
N SER A 34 15.04 6.85 -3.22
CA SER A 34 15.00 6.30 -1.88
C SER A 34 13.53 6.28 -1.39
N GLY A 35 12.67 5.71 -2.22
CA GLY A 35 11.27 5.49 -1.90
C GLY A 35 11.09 4.15 -1.22
N ILE A 36 10.01 4.03 -0.44
CA ILE A 36 9.67 2.78 0.22
C ILE A 36 9.26 1.70 -0.80
N LYS A 37 9.52 0.45 -0.44
CA LYS A 37 9.04 -0.73 -1.15
C LYS A 37 7.87 -1.32 -0.39
N VAL A 38 6.76 -1.55 -1.05
CA VAL A 38 5.53 -1.97 -0.40
C VAL A 38 4.97 -3.26 -0.98
N ILE A 39 4.47 -4.13 -0.11
CA ILE A 39 3.67 -5.29 -0.47
C ILE A 39 2.20 -4.87 -0.39
N ILE A 40 1.39 -5.20 -1.40
CA ILE A 40 -0.05 -4.96 -1.37
C ILE A 40 -0.78 -6.28 -1.58
N THR A 41 -1.74 -6.60 -0.71
CA THR A 41 -2.67 -7.71 -0.93
C THR A 41 -4.02 -7.19 -1.39
N GLY A 42 -4.79 -8.04 -2.08
CA GLY A 42 -6.15 -7.66 -2.49
C GLY A 42 -6.23 -6.63 -3.63
N ALA A 43 -5.20 -6.51 -4.47
CA ALA A 43 -5.15 -5.60 -5.62
C ALA A 43 -6.29 -5.83 -6.64
N THR A 44 -6.94 -6.98 -6.61
CA THR A 44 -8.14 -7.29 -7.43
C THR A 44 -9.45 -6.80 -6.78
N GLY A 45 -9.40 -6.23 -5.58
CA GLY A 45 -10.54 -5.65 -4.88
C GLY A 45 -10.56 -4.13 -4.96
N MET A 46 -11.71 -3.52 -4.62
CA MET A 46 -11.90 -2.07 -4.70
C MET A 46 -10.83 -1.28 -3.93
N VAL A 47 -10.56 -1.65 -2.69
CA VAL A 47 -9.61 -0.92 -1.83
C VAL A 47 -8.18 -1.16 -2.28
N GLY A 48 -7.79 -2.41 -2.46
CA GLY A 48 -6.41 -2.76 -2.87
C GLY A 48 -6.03 -2.20 -4.24
N GLU A 49 -6.96 -2.17 -5.21
CA GLU A 49 -6.72 -1.54 -6.51
C GLU A 49 -6.54 -0.02 -6.38
N GLY A 50 -7.35 0.67 -5.56
CA GLY A 50 -7.20 2.09 -5.33
C GLY A 50 -5.88 2.44 -4.63
N VAL A 51 -5.51 1.67 -3.60
CA VAL A 51 -4.21 1.83 -2.92
C VAL A 51 -3.05 1.55 -3.87
N LEU A 52 -3.17 0.52 -4.73
CA LEU A 52 -2.18 0.23 -5.76
C LEU A 52 -1.98 1.42 -6.69
N PHE A 53 -3.06 2.03 -7.20
CA PHE A 53 -2.96 3.17 -8.10
C PHE A 53 -2.26 4.35 -7.45
N GLU A 54 -2.56 4.65 -6.19
CA GLU A 54 -1.85 5.70 -5.45
C GLU A 54 -0.36 5.36 -5.31
N CYS A 55 -0.01 4.15 -4.90
CA CYS A 55 1.39 3.73 -4.76
C CYS A 55 2.18 3.82 -6.07
N LEU A 56 1.57 3.48 -7.21
CA LEU A 56 2.24 3.52 -8.50
C LEU A 56 2.56 4.94 -8.95
N GLN A 57 1.70 5.92 -8.67
CA GLN A 57 1.91 7.32 -9.05
C GLN A 57 2.68 8.14 -8.00
N ASN A 58 2.76 7.69 -6.75
CA ASN A 58 3.39 8.41 -5.66
C ASN A 58 4.93 8.31 -5.74
N ALA A 59 5.62 9.45 -5.59
CA ALA A 59 7.08 9.52 -5.67
C ALA A 59 7.78 8.91 -4.45
N GLU A 60 7.12 8.80 -3.31
CA GLU A 60 7.65 8.18 -2.09
C GLU A 60 7.69 6.65 -2.18
N VAL A 61 7.07 6.03 -3.19
CA VAL A 61 7.08 4.59 -3.42
C VAL A 61 7.97 4.26 -4.61
N SER A 62 8.99 3.43 -4.40
CA SER A 62 9.94 3.00 -5.43
C SER A 62 9.53 1.67 -6.10
N GLU A 63 8.93 0.76 -5.35
CA GLU A 63 8.52 -0.56 -5.84
C GLU A 63 7.25 -1.04 -5.12
N VAL A 64 6.38 -1.72 -5.86
CA VAL A 64 5.16 -2.34 -5.37
C VAL A 64 5.15 -3.81 -5.75
N LEU A 65 5.05 -4.70 -4.77
CA LEU A 65 4.79 -6.11 -4.97
C LEU A 65 3.32 -6.40 -4.65
N ILE A 66 2.53 -6.75 -5.65
CA ILE A 66 1.21 -7.28 -5.37
C ILE A 66 1.29 -8.79 -5.10
N VAL A 67 0.75 -9.22 -3.96
CA VAL A 67 0.62 -10.62 -3.61
C VAL A 67 -0.84 -11.02 -3.80
N ASN A 68 -1.09 -11.78 -4.84
CA ASN A 68 -2.43 -12.14 -5.30
C ASN A 68 -2.63 -13.65 -5.37
N ARG A 69 -3.88 -14.10 -5.30
CA ARG A 69 -4.26 -15.50 -5.55
C ARG A 69 -4.42 -15.82 -7.04
N ARG A 70 -4.58 -14.79 -7.88
CA ARG A 70 -4.75 -14.86 -9.35
C ARG A 70 -4.04 -13.70 -10.00
N HIS A 71 -3.64 -13.87 -11.25
CA HIS A 71 -2.98 -12.85 -12.05
C HIS A 71 -3.83 -11.56 -12.18
N TYR A 72 -3.12 -10.41 -12.14
CA TYR A 72 -3.67 -9.07 -12.31
C TYR A 72 -3.06 -8.42 -13.56
N GLU A 73 -3.89 -8.13 -14.56
CA GLU A 73 -3.49 -7.67 -15.89
C GLU A 73 -3.05 -6.18 -15.93
N TRP A 74 -2.22 -5.75 -15.02
CA TRP A 74 -1.72 -4.37 -15.03
C TRP A 74 -0.20 -4.37 -15.10
N GLN A 75 0.37 -3.52 -15.97
CA GLN A 75 1.81 -3.38 -16.11
C GLN A 75 2.25 -1.96 -15.75
N HIS A 76 3.26 -1.86 -14.91
CA HIS A 76 3.87 -0.59 -14.53
C HIS A 76 5.35 -0.81 -14.14
N PRO A 77 6.29 0.13 -14.42
CA PRO A 77 7.70 -0.05 -14.09
C PRO A 77 7.99 -0.37 -12.62
N LYS A 78 7.21 0.20 -11.69
CA LYS A 78 7.31 -0.06 -10.24
C LYS A 78 6.65 -1.37 -9.81
N LEU A 79 5.81 -2.01 -10.66
CA LEU A 79 4.96 -3.12 -10.26
C LEU A 79 5.67 -4.46 -10.46
N ARG A 80 5.60 -5.28 -9.42
CA ARG A 80 5.93 -6.70 -9.43
C ARG A 80 4.72 -7.50 -8.97
N GLU A 81 4.60 -8.73 -9.40
CA GLU A 81 3.52 -9.63 -8.98
C GLU A 81 4.07 -10.95 -8.48
N LEU A 82 3.50 -11.42 -7.37
CA LEU A 82 3.70 -12.74 -6.81
C LEU A 82 2.35 -13.44 -6.69
N ILE A 83 2.21 -14.59 -7.32
CA ILE A 83 1.01 -15.41 -7.22
C ILE A 83 1.16 -16.41 -6.09
N VAL A 84 0.34 -16.25 -5.05
CA VAL A 84 0.24 -17.15 -3.90
C VAL A 84 -1.21 -17.60 -3.77
N PRO A 85 -1.58 -18.75 -4.33
CA PRO A 85 -2.97 -19.25 -4.32
C PRO A 85 -3.53 -19.43 -2.92
N ASP A 86 -2.68 -19.78 -1.96
CA ASP A 86 -3.02 -19.97 -0.56
C ASP A 86 -2.09 -19.13 0.32
N PHE A 87 -2.62 -18.10 0.97
CA PHE A 87 -1.86 -17.18 1.82
C PHE A 87 -1.26 -17.85 3.07
N PHE A 88 -1.74 -19.02 3.46
CA PHE A 88 -1.12 -19.82 4.53
C PHE A 88 0.25 -20.39 4.12
N GLN A 89 0.59 -20.35 2.83
CA GLN A 89 1.85 -20.86 2.30
C GLN A 89 2.82 -19.73 1.88
N LEU A 90 2.63 -18.50 2.40
CA LEU A 90 3.52 -17.37 2.07
C LEU A 90 4.98 -17.61 2.50
N ASP A 91 5.21 -18.40 3.53
CA ASP A 91 6.54 -18.80 4.00
C ASP A 91 7.39 -19.45 2.91
N LYS A 92 6.78 -20.18 1.96
CA LYS A 92 7.47 -20.75 0.80
C LYS A 92 8.03 -19.70 -0.17
N HIS A 93 7.63 -18.45 -0.01
CA HIS A 93 8.00 -17.32 -0.85
C HIS A 93 8.82 -16.27 -0.09
N ALA A 94 9.48 -16.65 1.00
CA ALA A 94 10.20 -15.73 1.90
C ALA A 94 11.21 -14.83 1.15
N GLU A 95 11.94 -15.36 0.18
CA GLU A 95 12.90 -14.61 -0.60
C GLU A 95 12.23 -13.52 -1.46
N GLN A 96 11.05 -13.82 -2.07
CA GLN A 96 10.35 -12.88 -2.93
C GLN A 96 9.65 -11.75 -2.17
N VAL A 97 9.35 -11.95 -0.88
CA VAL A 97 8.75 -10.93 -0.02
C VAL A 97 9.76 -10.23 0.89
N SER A 98 11.05 -10.55 0.73
CA SER A 98 12.15 -9.92 1.46
C SER A 98 12.49 -8.54 0.93
N GLY A 99 12.97 -7.65 1.81
CA GLY A 99 13.44 -6.31 1.45
C GLY A 99 12.34 -5.29 1.18
N TYR A 100 11.11 -5.55 1.62
CA TYR A 100 10.01 -4.59 1.60
C TYR A 100 9.85 -3.90 2.96
N ASP A 101 9.56 -2.60 2.92
CA ASP A 101 9.46 -1.74 4.10
C ASP A 101 8.08 -1.85 4.78
N ALA A 102 7.05 -2.16 3.99
CA ALA A 102 5.68 -2.23 4.48
C ALA A 102 4.81 -3.26 3.76
N CYS A 103 3.76 -3.72 4.46
CA CYS A 103 2.66 -4.48 3.89
C CYS A 103 1.35 -3.72 4.06
N PHE A 104 0.67 -3.43 2.94
CA PHE A 104 -0.69 -2.89 2.91
C PHE A 104 -1.67 -4.03 2.69
N PHE A 105 -2.19 -4.58 3.80
CA PHE A 105 -3.11 -5.71 3.75
C PHE A 105 -4.53 -5.25 3.48
N CYS A 106 -4.91 -5.23 2.19
CA CYS A 106 -6.23 -4.83 1.69
C CYS A 106 -7.11 -6.02 1.29
N ALA A 107 -6.60 -7.26 1.41
CA ALA A 107 -7.39 -8.44 1.08
C ALA A 107 -8.53 -8.61 2.08
N GLY A 108 -9.73 -8.81 1.57
CA GLY A 108 -10.92 -8.99 2.39
C GLY A 108 -12.13 -9.39 1.54
N ILE A 109 -13.17 -9.83 2.22
CA ILE A 109 -14.44 -10.20 1.59
C ILE A 109 -15.62 -9.56 2.32
N SER A 110 -16.77 -9.51 1.64
CA SER A 110 -18.03 -9.13 2.27
C SER A 110 -18.52 -10.26 3.18
N SER A 111 -19.02 -9.90 4.37
CA SER A 111 -19.64 -10.85 5.30
C SER A 111 -21.08 -11.21 4.94
N VAL A 112 -21.67 -10.53 3.96
CA VAL A 112 -23.08 -10.71 3.59
C VAL A 112 -23.34 -12.15 3.14
N GLY A 113 -24.26 -12.83 3.80
CA GLY A 113 -24.63 -14.23 3.53
C GLY A 113 -23.60 -15.26 4.02
N MET A 114 -22.60 -14.86 4.81
CA MET A 114 -21.60 -15.78 5.35
C MET A 114 -21.89 -16.19 6.80
N LYS A 115 -21.58 -17.45 7.11
CA LYS A 115 -21.48 -17.93 8.50
C LYS A 115 -20.18 -17.40 9.13
N GLU A 116 -20.21 -17.22 10.45
CA GLU A 116 -19.10 -16.64 11.20
C GLU A 116 -17.78 -17.41 11.03
N ASP A 117 -17.81 -18.73 11.15
CA ASP A 117 -16.60 -19.57 11.03
C ASP A 117 -15.90 -19.37 9.67
N LYS A 118 -16.68 -19.35 8.59
CA LYS A 118 -16.13 -19.12 7.24
C LYS A 118 -15.56 -17.71 7.09
N PHE A 119 -16.27 -16.71 7.60
CA PHE A 119 -15.80 -15.32 7.55
C PHE A 119 -14.55 -15.13 8.40
N ARG A 120 -14.52 -15.74 9.59
CA ARG A 120 -13.36 -15.73 10.49
C ARG A 120 -12.14 -16.38 9.82
N HIS A 121 -12.30 -17.56 9.24
CA HIS A 121 -11.20 -18.23 8.55
C HIS A 121 -10.58 -17.36 7.45
N ILE A 122 -11.39 -16.72 6.61
CA ILE A 122 -10.91 -15.90 5.51
C ILE A 122 -10.38 -14.54 5.98
N THR A 123 -10.96 -13.96 7.03
CA THR A 123 -10.61 -12.60 7.50
C THR A 123 -9.55 -12.63 8.58
N TYR A 124 -9.73 -13.43 9.63
CA TYR A 124 -8.83 -13.49 10.77
C TYR A 124 -7.67 -14.46 10.53
N ASP A 125 -7.95 -15.75 10.33
CA ASP A 125 -6.89 -16.77 10.27
C ASP A 125 -5.92 -16.50 9.12
N THR A 126 -6.45 -16.15 7.92
CA THR A 126 -5.64 -15.83 6.74
C THR A 126 -4.76 -14.60 6.97
N THR A 127 -5.31 -13.52 7.57
CA THR A 127 -4.57 -12.28 7.81
C THR A 127 -3.45 -12.50 8.81
N LEU A 128 -3.72 -13.21 9.92
CA LEU A 128 -2.72 -13.50 10.94
C LEU A 128 -1.62 -14.44 10.42
N ALA A 129 -1.97 -15.46 9.63
CA ALA A 129 -0.99 -16.34 9.00
C ALA A 129 -0.06 -15.55 8.07
N PHE A 130 -0.62 -14.70 7.21
CA PHE A 130 0.14 -13.84 6.30
C PHE A 130 1.06 -12.89 7.06
N ALA A 131 0.54 -12.20 8.08
CA ALA A 131 1.32 -11.28 8.91
C ALA A 131 2.47 -11.98 9.63
N ARG A 132 2.23 -13.15 10.21
CA ARG A 132 3.28 -13.95 10.87
C ARG A 132 4.37 -14.40 9.90
N SER A 133 4.01 -14.84 8.70
CA SER A 133 5.00 -15.19 7.67
C SER A 133 5.87 -13.97 7.29
N LEU A 134 5.30 -12.79 7.11
CA LEU A 134 6.08 -11.57 6.86
C LEU A 134 6.98 -11.20 8.05
N LEU A 135 6.50 -11.36 9.26
CA LEU A 135 7.25 -11.05 10.48
C LEU A 135 8.52 -11.90 10.60
N THR A 136 8.47 -13.17 10.17
CA THR A 136 9.68 -14.03 10.16
C THR A 136 10.71 -13.56 9.14
N VAL A 137 10.29 -12.84 8.09
CA VAL A 137 11.18 -12.32 7.05
C VAL A 137 11.74 -10.94 7.42
N ASN A 138 10.91 -10.06 7.98
CA ASN A 138 11.30 -8.69 8.32
C ASN A 138 10.46 -8.12 9.48
N SER A 139 10.99 -8.18 10.70
CA SER A 139 10.36 -7.58 11.89
C SER A 139 10.39 -6.04 11.88
N SER A 140 11.24 -5.42 11.07
CA SER A 140 11.30 -3.96 10.90
C SER A 140 10.27 -3.41 9.91
N MET A 141 9.40 -4.28 9.38
CA MET A 141 8.32 -3.90 8.47
C MET A 141 7.20 -3.13 9.20
N VAL A 142 6.57 -2.19 8.52
CA VAL A 142 5.29 -1.60 8.94
C VAL A 142 4.16 -2.43 8.35
N PHE A 143 3.22 -2.87 9.19
CA PHE A 143 2.05 -3.63 8.73
C PHE A 143 0.80 -2.77 8.82
N THR A 144 0.01 -2.68 7.75
CA THR A 144 -1.28 -1.99 7.77
C THR A 144 -2.42 -2.94 7.41
N TYR A 145 -3.53 -2.84 8.12
CA TYR A 145 -4.71 -3.65 7.90
C TYR A 145 -5.94 -2.78 7.61
N VAL A 146 -6.72 -3.15 6.59
CA VAL A 146 -7.97 -2.45 6.27
C VAL A 146 -9.15 -3.18 6.89
N SER A 147 -9.63 -2.67 8.00
CA SER A 147 -10.79 -3.23 8.69
C SER A 147 -12.11 -2.59 8.23
N GLY A 148 -12.51 -1.49 8.83
CA GLY A 148 -13.72 -0.75 8.47
C GLY A 148 -14.33 0.01 9.63
N ARG A 149 -15.08 1.05 9.30
CA ARG A 149 -15.83 1.83 10.28
C ARG A 149 -16.74 0.93 11.12
N SER A 150 -16.81 1.17 12.41
CA SER A 150 -17.59 0.38 13.39
C SER A 150 -17.05 -1.04 13.64
N THR A 151 -15.77 -1.30 13.36
CA THR A 151 -15.08 -2.48 13.86
C THR A 151 -15.13 -2.51 15.39
N ASP A 152 -15.43 -3.66 15.96
CA ASP A 152 -15.65 -3.83 17.40
C ASP A 152 -14.41 -4.39 18.11
N SER A 153 -13.57 -3.50 18.64
CA SER A 153 -12.37 -3.87 19.40
C SER A 153 -12.68 -4.59 20.72
N THR A 154 -13.94 -4.58 21.21
CA THR A 154 -14.31 -5.33 22.42
C THR A 154 -14.53 -6.81 22.14
N GLU A 155 -14.71 -7.20 20.88
CA GLU A 155 -15.00 -8.57 20.42
C GLU A 155 -16.32 -9.15 20.96
N LYS A 156 -17.17 -8.32 21.61
CA LYS A 156 -18.40 -8.74 22.32
C LYS A 156 -19.69 -8.24 21.69
N GLY A 157 -19.59 -7.36 20.69
CA GLY A 157 -20.75 -6.77 20.02
C GLY A 157 -21.60 -7.79 19.27
N ARG A 158 -22.82 -7.41 18.91
CA ARG A 158 -23.77 -8.30 18.23
C ARG A 158 -23.44 -8.53 16.74
N VAL A 159 -22.70 -7.61 16.12
CA VAL A 159 -22.41 -7.63 14.69
C VAL A 159 -21.19 -8.54 14.42
N MET A 160 -21.42 -9.67 13.80
CA MET A 160 -20.43 -10.74 13.57
C MET A 160 -19.15 -10.21 12.89
N TRP A 161 -19.29 -9.52 11.75
CA TRP A 161 -18.13 -9.06 11.01
C TRP A 161 -17.28 -8.05 11.79
N ALA A 162 -17.95 -7.23 12.64
CA ALA A 162 -17.27 -6.23 13.44
C ALA A 162 -16.41 -6.88 14.54
N ARG A 163 -16.94 -7.94 15.20
CA ARG A 163 -16.18 -8.73 16.18
C ARG A 163 -14.97 -9.40 15.56
N VAL A 164 -15.16 -10.09 14.43
CA VAL A 164 -14.08 -10.80 13.74
C VAL A 164 -12.97 -9.84 13.31
N LYS A 165 -13.33 -8.67 12.75
CA LYS A 165 -12.34 -7.65 12.40
C LYS A 165 -11.69 -7.02 13.62
N GLY A 166 -12.44 -6.79 14.70
CA GLY A 166 -11.87 -6.30 15.96
C GLY A 166 -10.85 -7.25 16.56
N LYS A 167 -11.16 -8.54 16.57
CA LYS A 167 -10.18 -9.57 16.97
C LYS A 167 -8.94 -9.57 16.07
N THR A 168 -9.13 -9.40 14.76
CA THR A 168 -8.00 -9.32 13.82
C THR A 168 -7.10 -8.12 14.14
N GLU A 169 -7.67 -6.94 14.37
CA GLU A 169 -6.92 -5.74 14.78
C GLU A 169 -6.15 -5.96 16.09
N ASN A 170 -6.82 -6.49 17.11
CA ASN A 170 -6.22 -6.70 18.43
C ASN A 170 -5.01 -7.66 18.35
N ASP A 171 -5.16 -8.78 17.63
CA ASP A 171 -4.10 -9.78 17.52
C ASP A 171 -2.97 -9.33 16.56
N LEU A 172 -3.25 -8.50 15.55
CA LEU A 172 -2.22 -7.86 14.73
C LEU A 172 -1.39 -6.86 15.54
N ALA A 173 -2.04 -6.04 16.37
CA ALA A 173 -1.39 -5.06 17.24
C ALA A 173 -0.46 -5.72 18.30
N ALA A 174 -0.68 -6.99 18.61
CA ALA A 174 0.19 -7.77 19.50
C ALA A 174 1.44 -8.36 18.79
N LEU A 175 1.51 -8.31 17.45
CA LEU A 175 2.67 -8.77 16.70
C LEU A 175 3.80 -7.74 16.73
N PRO A 176 5.07 -8.16 16.92
CA PRO A 176 6.20 -7.28 17.09
C PRO A 176 6.72 -6.70 15.74
N PHE A 177 5.84 -6.10 14.94
CA PHE A 177 6.23 -5.26 13.81
C PHE A 177 6.83 -3.93 14.29
N LYS A 178 7.60 -3.26 13.44
CA LYS A 178 8.08 -1.89 13.73
C LYS A 178 6.94 -0.94 14.07
N ALA A 179 5.83 -1.04 13.33
CA ALA A 179 4.56 -0.38 13.61
C ALA A 179 3.42 -1.18 12.95
N GLU A 180 2.25 -1.11 13.56
CA GLU A 180 1.03 -1.71 13.03
C GLU A 180 -0.09 -0.67 13.04
N TYR A 181 -0.86 -0.57 11.94
CA TYR A 181 -1.93 0.40 11.79
C TYR A 181 -3.19 -0.22 11.22
N ASN A 182 -4.29 -0.02 11.91
CA ASN A 182 -5.63 -0.49 11.54
C ASN A 182 -6.45 0.65 10.93
N PHE A 183 -6.67 0.58 9.64
CA PHE A 183 -7.43 1.59 8.91
C PHE A 183 -8.92 1.24 8.94
N ARG A 184 -9.75 2.13 9.47
CA ARG A 184 -11.21 2.01 9.55
C ARG A 184 -11.93 2.98 8.61
N PRO A 185 -11.82 2.79 7.28
CA PRO A 185 -12.50 3.67 6.33
C PRO A 185 -14.02 3.49 6.41
N GLY A 186 -14.73 4.56 6.05
CA GLY A 186 -16.16 4.52 5.78
C GLY A 186 -16.45 4.27 4.30
N ALA A 187 -17.36 5.07 3.73
CA ALA A 187 -17.58 5.07 2.29
C ALA A 187 -16.36 5.67 1.56
N MET A 188 -15.97 5.07 0.44
CA MET A 188 -14.81 5.50 -0.33
C MET A 188 -15.18 5.77 -1.78
N LEU A 189 -14.61 6.84 -2.35
CA LEU A 189 -14.72 7.19 -3.77
C LEU A 189 -13.52 6.59 -4.52
N PRO A 190 -13.75 5.82 -5.60
CA PRO A 190 -12.67 5.23 -6.38
C PRO A 190 -11.96 6.25 -7.24
N PHE A 191 -10.82 5.87 -7.79
CA PHE A 191 -10.23 6.56 -8.93
C PHE A 191 -11.15 6.46 -10.16
N PRO A 192 -11.09 7.45 -11.09
CA PRO A 192 -11.91 7.43 -12.31
C PRO A 192 -11.77 6.16 -13.14
N ASP A 193 -10.55 5.64 -13.26
CA ASP A 193 -10.19 4.50 -14.13
C ASP A 193 -10.19 3.15 -13.38
N GLN A 194 -10.62 3.13 -12.14
CA GLN A 194 -10.66 1.92 -11.33
C GLN A 194 -11.72 0.95 -11.83
N LYS A 195 -11.32 -0.31 -12.12
CA LYS A 195 -12.19 -1.33 -12.73
C LYS A 195 -13.00 -2.12 -11.71
N ASN A 196 -12.39 -2.41 -10.55
CA ASN A 196 -12.96 -3.30 -9.52
C ASN A 196 -13.96 -2.59 -8.59
N TRP A 197 -14.94 -1.95 -9.20
CA TRP A 197 -15.94 -1.14 -8.54
C TRP A 197 -17.34 -1.42 -9.11
N LYS A 198 -18.26 -1.78 -8.24
CA LYS A 198 -19.64 -2.06 -8.66
C LYS A 198 -20.40 -0.76 -8.95
N ALA A 199 -20.96 -0.63 -10.14
CA ALA A 199 -21.67 0.58 -10.62
C ALA A 199 -22.77 1.09 -9.65
N VAL A 200 -23.44 0.17 -8.95
CA VAL A 200 -24.47 0.50 -7.93
C VAL A 200 -23.92 1.37 -6.80
N TYR A 201 -22.66 1.16 -6.39
CA TYR A 201 -22.03 1.99 -5.36
C TYR A 201 -21.79 3.44 -5.82
N LYS A 202 -21.63 3.70 -7.13
CA LYS A 202 -21.37 5.06 -7.63
C LYS A 202 -22.47 6.05 -7.20
N TRP A 203 -23.72 5.65 -7.31
CA TRP A 203 -24.85 6.49 -6.93
C TRP A 203 -24.98 6.64 -5.42
N ILE A 204 -24.82 5.53 -4.68
CA ILE A 204 -24.91 5.53 -3.21
C ILE A 204 -23.84 6.46 -2.62
N VAL A 205 -22.60 6.33 -3.07
CA VAL A 205 -21.50 7.15 -2.54
C VAL A 205 -21.62 8.62 -2.95
N LYS A 206 -22.13 8.93 -4.16
CA LYS A 206 -22.44 10.32 -4.55
C LYS A 206 -23.48 10.95 -3.63
N ILE A 207 -24.53 10.22 -3.28
CA ILE A 207 -25.57 10.69 -2.34
C ILE A 207 -24.97 10.89 -0.94
N ILE A 208 -24.22 9.92 -0.43
CA ILE A 208 -23.57 10.01 0.88
C ILE A 208 -22.59 11.18 0.92
N ARG A 209 -21.85 11.45 -0.15
CA ARG A 209 -20.92 12.60 -0.25
C ARG A 209 -21.63 13.94 -0.11
N VAL A 210 -22.85 14.06 -0.65
CA VAL A 210 -23.65 15.29 -0.53
C VAL A 210 -24.21 15.44 0.88
N LEU A 211 -24.73 14.36 1.45
CA LEU A 211 -25.42 14.40 2.76
C LEU A 211 -24.44 14.35 3.95
N LEU A 212 -23.36 13.60 3.81
CA LEU A 212 -22.39 13.32 4.88
C LEU A 212 -20.93 13.41 4.36
N PRO A 213 -20.47 14.58 3.90
CA PRO A 213 -19.16 14.73 3.24
C PRO A 213 -17.98 14.28 4.12
N LYS A 214 -18.12 14.46 5.44
CA LYS A 214 -17.10 14.03 6.42
C LYS A 214 -16.98 12.50 6.58
N SER A 215 -17.94 11.74 6.06
CA SER A 215 -17.96 10.26 6.16
C SER A 215 -17.41 9.56 4.91
N VAL A 216 -16.96 10.32 3.91
CA VAL A 216 -16.46 9.80 2.64
C VAL A 216 -14.99 10.15 2.50
N LEU A 217 -14.16 9.14 2.19
CA LEU A 217 -12.76 9.29 1.80
C LEU A 217 -12.63 9.08 0.28
N THR A 218 -11.57 9.58 -0.32
CA THR A 218 -11.15 9.14 -1.65
C THR A 218 -10.14 7.99 -1.53
N MET A 219 -10.01 7.16 -2.57
CA MET A 219 -8.96 6.14 -2.61
C MET A 219 -7.57 6.76 -2.62
N GLU A 220 -7.42 7.96 -3.19
CA GLU A 220 -6.20 8.75 -3.11
C GLU A 220 -5.83 9.08 -1.66
N GLN A 221 -6.79 9.60 -0.87
CA GLN A 221 -6.56 9.88 0.55
C GLN A 221 -6.20 8.60 1.32
N MET A 222 -6.87 7.49 1.03
CA MET A 222 -6.56 6.20 1.66
C MET A 222 -5.13 5.74 1.36
N GLY A 223 -4.72 5.77 0.09
CA GLY A 223 -3.38 5.37 -0.33
C GLY A 223 -2.30 6.29 0.23
N LYS A 224 -2.50 7.62 0.17
CA LYS A 224 -1.57 8.60 0.77
C LYS A 224 -1.41 8.38 2.26
N ALA A 225 -2.51 8.19 3.00
CA ALA A 225 -2.45 7.92 4.44
C ALA A 225 -1.67 6.64 4.76
N MET A 226 -1.84 5.58 3.96
CA MET A 226 -1.06 4.34 4.15
C MET A 226 0.43 4.56 3.87
N ILE A 227 0.79 5.32 2.83
CA ILE A 227 2.19 5.69 2.54
C ILE A 227 2.77 6.54 3.67
N HIS A 228 2.05 7.57 4.13
CA HIS A 228 2.50 8.45 5.21
C HIS A 228 2.57 7.72 6.57
N ALA A 229 1.75 6.71 6.83
CA ALA A 229 1.89 5.86 8.01
C ALA A 229 3.26 5.16 8.06
N VAL A 230 3.83 4.83 6.90
CA VAL A 230 5.16 4.22 6.79
C VAL A 230 6.28 5.25 6.86
N THR A 231 6.15 6.36 6.13
CA THR A 231 7.22 7.35 5.95
C THR A 231 7.31 8.36 7.08
N LYS A 232 6.18 8.70 7.70
CA LYS A 232 6.07 9.72 8.77
C LYS A 232 5.66 9.12 10.12
N GLY A 233 5.00 7.96 10.13
CA GLY A 233 4.37 7.39 11.31
C GLY A 233 3.09 8.13 11.71
N TYR A 234 2.37 7.59 12.70
CA TYR A 234 1.22 8.23 13.33
C TYR A 234 1.12 7.83 14.80
N ALA A 235 0.56 8.70 15.63
CA ALA A 235 0.52 8.49 17.08
C ALA A 235 -0.48 7.40 17.53
N LYS A 236 -1.48 7.09 16.70
CA LYS A 236 -2.50 6.07 16.97
C LYS A 236 -2.30 4.88 16.03
N ASN A 237 -2.57 3.69 16.52
CA ASN A 237 -2.58 2.46 15.70
C ASN A 237 -3.96 2.15 15.09
N ILE A 238 -5.06 2.71 15.62
CA ILE A 238 -6.40 2.64 15.02
C ILE A 238 -6.72 3.99 14.40
N LEU A 239 -6.88 4.02 13.07
CA LEU A 239 -7.13 5.22 12.30
C LEU A 239 -8.58 5.24 11.81
N GLU A 240 -9.38 6.13 12.41
CA GLU A 240 -10.73 6.43 11.93
C GLU A 240 -10.69 7.41 10.74
N ILE A 241 -11.83 7.70 10.13
CA ILE A 241 -11.92 8.56 8.92
C ILE A 241 -11.21 9.91 9.09
N GLY A 242 -11.29 10.51 10.29
CA GLY A 242 -10.62 11.79 10.61
C GLY A 242 -9.10 11.65 10.58
N ASP A 243 -8.57 10.63 11.26
CA ASP A 243 -7.14 10.33 11.31
C ASP A 243 -6.57 10.00 9.92
N ILE A 244 -7.31 9.21 9.12
CA ILE A 244 -6.91 8.87 7.74
C ILE A 244 -6.82 10.14 6.88
N ARG A 245 -7.76 11.07 7.02
CA ARG A 245 -7.74 12.33 6.26
C ARG A 245 -6.59 13.22 6.68
N GLU A 246 -6.39 13.40 7.99
CA GLU A 246 -5.27 14.17 8.54
C GLU A 246 -3.93 13.61 8.04
N LEU A 247 -3.74 12.31 8.15
CA LEU A 247 -2.50 11.67 7.71
C LEU A 247 -2.30 11.73 6.18
N ALA A 248 -3.37 11.74 5.39
CA ALA A 248 -3.27 11.91 3.94
C ALA A 248 -2.81 13.31 3.52
N GLU A 249 -3.06 14.33 4.35
CA GLU A 249 -2.71 15.73 4.11
C GLU A 249 -1.36 16.12 4.73
N ALA A 250 -0.79 15.26 5.58
CA ALA A 250 0.51 15.46 6.22
C ALA A 250 1.66 15.41 5.20
#